data_18adbb2b989a7b3c01dac7626982a8c3
#
_entry.id   18adbb2b989a7b3c01dac7626982a8c3
#
_cell.length_a   1.000
_cell.length_b   1.000
_cell.length_c   1.000
_cell.angle_alpha   90.00
_cell.angle_beta   90.00
_cell.angle_gamma   90.00
#
_symmetry.space_group_name_H-M   'P 1'
#
loop_
_entity.id
_entity.type
_entity.pdbx_description
1 polymer ?
#
loop_
_entity_poly.entity_id
_entity_poly.type
_entity_poly.pdbx_seq_one_letter_code
_entity_poly.pdbx_strand_id
1 'polypeptide(L)'
;MKQHWENVYKTKRAESLSWFQPRAERSLRLIRETGLGFSASIIDVGGGASRLVDELLEAGYRKLTVLDISAAALAVAKARLGERGNTVNWVEGDITQLTLPANAYDIWHDRATFHFLTNPQDRRAYVANVLRAVKPGGFAIIATYGEDGPTQCTGLPVVRYSPDLLQAEFGSAFNLLKYEQEEHRTPAGAVQKFVYCCFQKKPTALEAELSLEGDRQQQKSLVVVL
;
A
#
# COMPACT_ATOMS: atom_id res chain seq x y z
N MET A 1 -12.50 -0.95 -15.99
CA MET A 1 -11.84 -0.25 -14.89
C MET A 1 -10.88 0.84 -15.41
N LYS A 2 -9.86 0.51 -16.25
CA LYS A 2 -8.86 1.46 -16.76
C LYS A 2 -9.46 2.72 -17.39
N GLN A 3 -10.38 2.56 -18.37
CA GLN A 3 -10.99 3.70 -19.08
C GLN A 3 -11.73 4.68 -18.14
N HIS A 4 -12.33 4.16 -17.06
CA HIS A 4 -13.00 5.00 -16.06
C HIS A 4 -11.97 5.91 -15.35
N TRP A 5 -10.87 5.34 -14.84
CA TRP A 5 -9.83 6.11 -14.15
C TRP A 5 -9.09 7.07 -15.07
N GLU A 6 -8.78 6.66 -16.31
CA GLU A 6 -8.25 7.55 -17.33
C GLU A 6 -9.15 8.79 -17.53
N ASN A 7 -10.46 8.57 -17.61
CA ASN A 7 -11.42 9.64 -17.78
C ASN A 7 -11.49 10.58 -16.55
N VAL A 8 -11.48 10.02 -15.34
CA VAL A 8 -11.49 10.79 -14.09
C VAL A 8 -10.31 11.76 -14.06
N TYR A 9 -9.09 11.26 -14.27
CA TYR A 9 -7.89 12.09 -14.19
C TYR A 9 -7.65 13.01 -15.39
N LYS A 10 -8.28 12.74 -16.52
CA LYS A 10 -8.30 13.67 -17.69
C LYS A 10 -9.28 14.81 -17.54
N THR A 11 -10.37 14.60 -16.78
CA THR A 11 -11.50 15.56 -16.74
C THR A 11 -11.60 16.31 -15.41
N LYS A 12 -10.99 15.80 -14.34
CA LYS A 12 -11.07 16.38 -12.99
C LYS A 12 -9.69 16.72 -12.47
N ARG A 13 -9.58 17.84 -11.75
CA ARG A 13 -8.37 18.17 -11.01
C ARG A 13 -8.21 17.20 -9.84
N ALA A 14 -6.98 16.75 -9.58
CA ALA A 14 -6.69 15.80 -8.49
C ALA A 14 -7.19 16.33 -7.13
N GLU A 15 -7.05 17.63 -6.88
CA GLU A 15 -7.43 18.29 -5.63
C GLU A 15 -8.95 18.32 -5.39
N SER A 16 -9.77 18.09 -6.44
CA SER A 16 -11.23 18.01 -6.32
C SER A 16 -11.78 16.61 -6.10
N LEU A 17 -10.91 15.60 -6.16
CA LEU A 17 -11.32 14.20 -6.02
C LEU A 17 -11.63 13.87 -4.56
N SER A 18 -12.66 13.06 -4.32
CA SER A 18 -13.18 12.82 -2.97
C SER A 18 -12.18 12.14 -2.02
N TRP A 19 -11.18 11.44 -2.55
CA TRP A 19 -10.11 10.78 -1.77
C TRP A 19 -8.84 11.65 -1.64
N PHE A 20 -8.84 12.84 -2.22
CA PHE A 20 -7.68 13.72 -2.16
C PHE A 20 -7.29 14.07 -0.72
N GLN A 21 -6.01 13.94 -0.44
CA GLN A 21 -5.39 14.38 0.79
C GLN A 21 -4.28 15.38 0.44
N PRO A 22 -4.30 16.61 1.00
CA PRO A 22 -3.20 17.57 0.79
C PRO A 22 -1.89 17.04 1.37
N ARG A 23 -1.98 16.18 2.39
CA ARG A 23 -0.89 15.43 3.00
C ARG A 23 -1.35 14.01 3.31
N ALA A 24 -0.47 13.03 3.06
CA ALA A 24 -0.73 11.61 3.35
C ALA A 24 -0.21 11.23 4.76
N GLU A 25 -0.45 12.07 5.76
CA GLU A 25 0.16 12.00 7.09
C GLU A 25 0.00 10.64 7.75
N ARG A 26 -1.21 10.05 7.68
CA ARG A 26 -1.47 8.74 8.27
C ARG A 26 -0.66 7.64 7.60
N SER A 27 -0.68 7.60 6.26
CA SER A 27 0.08 6.62 5.49
C SER A 27 1.58 6.74 5.77
N LEU A 28 2.14 7.95 5.75
CA LEU A 28 3.55 8.19 6.06
C LEU A 28 3.91 7.77 7.49
N ARG A 29 3.05 8.09 8.47
CA ARG A 29 3.25 7.69 9.86
C ARG A 29 3.26 6.16 10.01
N LEU A 30 2.28 5.46 9.42
CA LEU A 30 2.20 4.00 9.46
C LEU A 30 3.41 3.32 8.80
N ILE A 31 3.90 3.89 7.69
CA ILE A 31 5.14 3.44 7.05
C ILE A 31 6.34 3.60 8.00
N ARG A 32 6.49 4.73 8.67
CA ARG A 32 7.57 4.96 9.65
C ARG A 32 7.48 4.03 10.86
N GLU A 33 6.28 3.75 11.33
CA GLU A 33 6.03 2.86 12.46
C GLU A 33 6.36 1.39 12.18
N THR A 34 6.59 0.99 10.91
CA THR A 34 7.19 -0.33 10.60
C THR A 34 8.60 -0.48 11.16
N GLY A 35 9.27 0.60 11.51
CA GLY A 35 10.66 0.61 11.97
C GLY A 35 11.70 0.41 10.86
N LEU A 36 11.27 0.21 9.62
CA LEU A 36 12.16 0.06 8.47
C LEU A 36 12.76 1.43 8.08
N GLY A 37 14.09 1.44 7.89
CA GLY A 37 14.83 2.66 7.54
C GLY A 37 14.59 3.13 6.10
N PHE A 38 15.23 4.23 5.73
CA PHE A 38 15.06 4.89 4.43
C PHE A 38 15.55 4.07 3.23
N SER A 39 16.25 2.95 3.46
CA SER A 39 16.64 1.99 2.44
C SER A 39 15.52 1.02 2.03
N ALA A 40 14.39 1.04 2.75
CA ALA A 40 13.24 0.19 2.45
C ALA A 40 12.71 0.42 1.02
N SER A 41 12.39 -0.67 0.34
CA SER A 41 11.72 -0.65 -0.96
C SER A 41 10.21 -0.60 -0.74
N ILE A 42 9.56 0.45 -1.22
CA ILE A 42 8.13 0.71 -1.00
C ILE A 42 7.41 0.70 -2.34
N ILE A 43 6.27 0.01 -2.41
CA ILE A 43 5.31 0.15 -3.51
C ILE A 43 4.03 0.78 -3.02
N ASP A 44 3.57 1.83 -3.72
CA ASP A 44 2.26 2.47 -3.53
C ASP A 44 1.34 2.05 -4.67
N VAL A 45 0.38 1.17 -4.37
CA VAL A 45 -0.54 0.58 -5.35
C VAL A 45 -1.82 1.38 -5.43
N GLY A 46 -2.18 1.78 -6.66
CA GLY A 46 -3.22 2.77 -6.90
C GLY A 46 -2.79 4.17 -6.43
N GLY A 47 -1.47 4.40 -6.36
CA GLY A 47 -0.92 5.66 -5.87
C GLY A 47 -1.29 6.87 -6.73
N GLY A 48 -1.51 6.66 -8.03
CA GLY A 48 -2.06 7.68 -8.94
C GLY A 48 -1.48 9.06 -8.76
N ALA A 49 -2.35 10.02 -8.46
CA ALA A 49 -2.00 11.42 -8.19
C ALA A 49 -1.78 11.71 -6.68
N SER A 50 -1.71 10.68 -5.82
CA SER A 50 -1.47 10.81 -4.38
C SER A 50 -0.20 11.62 -4.08
N ARG A 51 -0.20 12.30 -2.94
CA ARG A 51 0.97 13.03 -2.43
C ARG A 51 1.88 12.17 -1.56
N LEU A 52 1.56 10.90 -1.35
CA LEU A 52 2.39 10.02 -0.53
C LEU A 52 3.81 9.89 -1.07
N VAL A 53 3.96 9.77 -2.40
CA VAL A 53 5.29 9.68 -3.03
C VAL A 53 6.12 10.93 -2.80
N ASP A 54 5.51 12.13 -2.81
CA ASP A 54 6.19 13.40 -2.50
C ASP A 54 6.74 13.38 -1.07
N GLU A 55 5.91 13.00 -0.11
CA GLU A 55 6.25 12.95 1.31
C GLU A 55 7.27 11.86 1.64
N LEU A 56 7.22 10.72 0.94
CA LEU A 56 8.23 9.67 1.08
C LEU A 56 9.60 10.14 0.58
N LEU A 57 9.65 10.84 -0.56
CA LEU A 57 10.89 11.44 -1.07
C LEU A 57 11.45 12.52 -0.12
N GLU A 58 10.58 13.37 0.41
CA GLU A 58 10.94 14.41 1.41
C GLU A 58 11.44 13.78 2.70
N ALA A 59 10.84 12.68 3.13
CA ALA A 59 11.26 11.94 4.31
C ALA A 59 12.61 11.21 4.14
N GLY A 60 13.10 11.06 2.91
CA GLY A 60 14.39 10.42 2.63
C GLY A 60 14.34 9.03 2.01
N TYR A 61 13.15 8.46 1.77
CA TYR A 61 13.04 7.20 1.04
C TYR A 61 13.44 7.36 -0.42
N ARG A 62 14.12 6.34 -0.99
CA ARG A 62 14.66 6.42 -2.36
C ARG A 62 14.27 5.26 -3.26
N LYS A 63 13.84 4.13 -2.71
CA LYS A 63 13.43 2.94 -3.47
C LYS A 63 11.91 2.89 -3.56
N LEU A 64 11.34 3.78 -4.35
CA LEU A 64 9.90 3.98 -4.47
C LEU A 64 9.39 3.46 -5.81
N THR A 65 8.30 2.72 -5.76
CA THR A 65 7.48 2.32 -6.92
C THR A 65 6.08 2.86 -6.72
N VAL A 66 5.53 3.51 -7.72
CA VAL A 66 4.11 3.90 -7.77
C VAL A 66 3.46 3.14 -8.91
N LEU A 67 2.44 2.35 -8.58
CA LEU A 67 1.68 1.59 -9.54
C LEU A 67 0.26 2.16 -9.63
N ASP A 68 -0.23 2.38 -10.83
CA ASP A 68 -1.62 2.75 -11.07
C ASP A 68 -2.10 2.19 -12.42
N ILE A 69 -3.40 1.92 -12.52
CA ILE A 69 -4.03 1.48 -13.76
C ILE A 69 -4.14 2.62 -14.78
N SER A 70 -4.09 3.87 -14.33
CA SER A 70 -4.25 5.09 -15.15
C SER A 70 -2.92 5.78 -15.41
N ALA A 71 -2.52 5.82 -16.68
CA ALA A 71 -1.38 6.64 -17.12
C ALA A 71 -1.61 8.13 -16.82
N ALA A 72 -2.85 8.62 -16.97
CA ALA A 72 -3.18 10.02 -16.67
C ALA A 72 -2.97 10.36 -15.20
N ALA A 73 -3.31 9.45 -14.27
CA ALA A 73 -3.07 9.62 -12.84
C ALA A 73 -1.56 9.73 -12.54
N LEU A 74 -0.77 8.80 -13.07
CA LEU A 74 0.69 8.82 -12.92
C LEU A 74 1.33 10.08 -13.52
N ALA A 75 0.82 10.56 -14.65
CA ALA A 75 1.31 11.79 -15.29
C ALA A 75 1.12 13.02 -14.40
N VAL A 76 0.02 13.09 -13.63
CA VAL A 76 -0.23 14.18 -12.66
C VAL A 76 0.86 14.20 -11.57
N ALA A 77 1.17 13.04 -10.99
CA ALA A 77 2.21 12.95 -9.96
C ALA A 77 3.61 13.24 -10.52
N LYS A 78 3.93 12.71 -11.71
CA LYS A 78 5.21 12.98 -12.39
C LYS A 78 5.40 14.47 -12.67
N ALA A 79 4.38 15.13 -13.22
CA ALA A 79 4.44 16.56 -13.52
C ALA A 79 4.63 17.41 -12.24
N ARG A 80 3.98 17.03 -11.14
CA ARG A 80 4.11 17.70 -9.84
C ARG A 80 5.50 17.56 -9.24
N LEU A 81 6.09 16.36 -9.35
CA LEU A 81 7.41 16.07 -8.80
C LEU A 81 8.55 16.67 -9.63
N GLY A 82 8.34 16.90 -10.93
CA GLY A 82 9.39 17.35 -11.84
C GLY A 82 10.58 16.36 -11.84
N GLU A 83 11.80 16.88 -11.77
CA GLU A 83 13.02 16.06 -11.80
C GLU A 83 13.11 15.03 -10.66
N ARG A 84 12.52 15.31 -9.48
CA ARG A 84 12.47 14.36 -8.37
C ARG A 84 11.74 13.07 -8.76
N GLY A 85 10.77 13.15 -9.66
CA GLY A 85 10.04 12.01 -10.20
C GLY A 85 10.88 11.02 -11.00
N ASN A 86 12.06 11.42 -11.49
CA ASN A 86 12.97 10.55 -12.23
C ASN A 86 13.59 9.44 -11.35
N THR A 87 13.56 9.60 -10.04
CA THR A 87 14.06 8.61 -9.08
C THR A 87 13.02 7.57 -8.66
N VAL A 88 11.76 7.75 -9.09
CA VAL A 88 10.63 6.87 -8.77
C VAL A 88 10.41 5.88 -9.91
N ASN A 89 10.19 4.63 -9.57
CA ASN A 89 9.77 3.63 -10.55
C ASN A 89 8.24 3.72 -10.76
N TRP A 90 7.84 4.11 -11.96
CA TRP A 90 6.43 4.27 -12.33
C TRP A 90 5.94 3.08 -13.12
N VAL A 91 4.92 2.40 -12.64
CA VAL A 91 4.35 1.21 -13.27
C VAL A 91 2.88 1.49 -13.63
N GLU A 92 2.59 1.52 -14.93
CA GLU A 92 1.21 1.53 -15.41
C GLU A 92 0.72 0.10 -15.59
N GLY A 93 -0.37 -0.25 -14.93
CA GLY A 93 -0.96 -1.57 -15.10
C GLY A 93 -2.06 -1.91 -14.11
N ASP A 94 -2.81 -2.95 -14.44
CA ASP A 94 -3.82 -3.52 -13.56
C ASP A 94 -3.16 -4.51 -12.61
N ILE A 95 -3.21 -4.23 -11.32
CA ILE A 95 -2.60 -5.07 -10.28
C ILE A 95 -3.16 -6.49 -10.24
N THR A 96 -4.37 -6.71 -10.77
CA THR A 96 -4.98 -8.05 -10.86
C THR A 96 -4.46 -8.86 -12.03
N GLN A 97 -3.78 -8.23 -13.01
CA GLN A 97 -3.26 -8.84 -14.22
C GLN A 97 -1.72 -8.86 -14.28
N LEU A 98 -1.07 -7.98 -13.55
CA LEU A 98 0.38 -7.92 -13.49
C LEU A 98 0.93 -9.05 -12.61
N THR A 99 2.18 -9.45 -12.91
CA THR A 99 2.97 -10.30 -12.02
C THR A 99 4.18 -9.49 -11.55
N LEU A 100 4.18 -9.07 -10.29
CA LEU A 100 5.28 -8.32 -9.72
C LEU A 100 6.46 -9.25 -9.36
N PRO A 101 7.71 -8.72 -9.31
CA PRO A 101 8.86 -9.50 -8.88
C PRO A 101 8.68 -10.06 -7.45
N ALA A 102 9.16 -11.28 -7.23
CA ALA A 102 9.09 -11.90 -5.91
C ALA A 102 10.02 -11.19 -4.91
N ASN A 103 9.56 -11.01 -3.66
CA ASN A 103 10.33 -10.45 -2.55
C ASN A 103 11.03 -9.12 -2.90
N ALA A 104 10.34 -8.27 -3.68
CA ALA A 104 10.91 -7.01 -4.16
C ALA A 104 10.72 -5.85 -3.18
N TYR A 105 9.66 -5.91 -2.37
CA TYR A 105 9.26 -4.78 -1.54
C TYR A 105 9.29 -5.13 -0.06
N ASP A 106 9.79 -4.17 0.73
CA ASP A 106 9.75 -4.21 2.19
C ASP A 106 8.39 -3.76 2.69
N ILE A 107 7.76 -2.78 1.99
CA ILE A 107 6.45 -2.23 2.33
C ILE A 107 5.58 -2.16 1.07
N TRP A 108 4.38 -2.70 1.20
CA TRP A 108 3.26 -2.52 0.28
C TRP A 108 2.28 -1.53 0.91
N HIS A 109 1.94 -0.49 0.20
CA HIS A 109 0.92 0.47 0.59
C HIS A 109 -0.21 0.49 -0.44
N ASP A 110 -1.44 0.56 0.03
CA ASP A 110 -2.64 0.76 -0.78
C ASP A 110 -3.64 1.60 0.02
N ARG A 111 -4.06 2.70 -0.55
CA ARG A 111 -5.18 3.47 -0.02
C ARG A 111 -6.25 3.65 -1.09
N ALA A 112 -7.39 3.03 -0.89
CA ALA A 112 -8.56 3.12 -1.75
C ALA A 112 -8.41 2.44 -3.13
N THR A 113 -7.63 1.34 -3.24
CA THR A 113 -7.59 0.52 -4.45
C THR A 113 -8.25 -0.83 -4.21
N PHE A 114 -7.86 -1.56 -3.17
CA PHE A 114 -8.36 -2.89 -2.88
C PHE A 114 -9.90 -2.96 -2.79
N HIS A 115 -10.54 -1.94 -2.26
CA HIS A 115 -11.99 -1.91 -2.09
C HIS A 115 -12.79 -1.86 -3.40
N PHE A 116 -12.16 -1.50 -4.54
CA PHE A 116 -12.79 -1.58 -5.86
C PHE A 116 -12.84 -2.99 -6.43
N LEU A 117 -12.11 -3.93 -5.85
CA LEU A 117 -12.07 -5.32 -6.30
C LEU A 117 -13.31 -6.07 -5.79
N THR A 118 -14.45 -5.83 -6.42
CA THR A 118 -15.74 -6.44 -6.02
C THR A 118 -15.84 -7.91 -6.39
N ASN A 119 -15.07 -8.38 -7.40
CA ASN A 119 -14.99 -9.77 -7.79
C ASN A 119 -14.01 -10.53 -6.88
N PRO A 120 -14.41 -11.67 -6.28
CA PRO A 120 -13.51 -12.49 -5.47
C PRO A 120 -12.25 -13.00 -6.20
N GLN A 121 -12.32 -13.21 -7.52
CA GLN A 121 -11.14 -13.61 -8.31
C GLN A 121 -10.10 -12.51 -8.37
N ASP A 122 -10.53 -11.24 -8.56
CA ASP A 122 -9.63 -10.09 -8.60
C ASP A 122 -8.97 -9.85 -7.24
N ARG A 123 -9.72 -10.03 -6.13
CA ARG A 123 -9.16 -9.97 -4.77
C ARG A 123 -8.09 -11.03 -4.55
N ARG A 124 -8.35 -12.28 -4.96
CA ARG A 124 -7.35 -13.34 -4.88
C ARG A 124 -6.10 -13.05 -5.70
N ALA A 125 -6.25 -12.52 -6.92
CA ALA A 125 -5.12 -12.14 -7.77
C ALA A 125 -4.29 -11.01 -7.13
N TYR A 126 -4.96 -10.01 -6.54
CA TYR A 126 -4.32 -8.94 -5.79
C TYR A 126 -3.53 -9.49 -4.59
N VAL A 127 -4.17 -10.28 -3.73
CA VAL A 127 -3.52 -10.87 -2.53
C VAL A 127 -2.35 -11.78 -2.92
N ALA A 128 -2.46 -12.54 -4.01
CA ALA A 128 -1.37 -13.34 -4.54
C ALA A 128 -0.16 -12.46 -4.95
N ASN A 129 -0.39 -11.28 -5.52
CA ASN A 129 0.66 -10.30 -5.81
C ASN A 129 1.30 -9.75 -4.53
N VAL A 130 0.51 -9.39 -3.53
CA VAL A 130 1.04 -8.95 -2.22
C VAL A 130 1.91 -10.03 -1.61
N LEU A 131 1.39 -11.27 -1.56
CA LEU A 131 2.12 -12.42 -1.01
C LEU A 131 3.43 -12.70 -1.76
N ARG A 132 3.42 -12.57 -3.09
CA ARG A 132 4.61 -12.77 -3.93
C ARG A 132 5.63 -11.64 -3.76
N ALA A 133 5.18 -10.39 -3.80
CA ALA A 133 6.05 -9.22 -3.96
C ALA A 133 6.60 -8.68 -2.65
N VAL A 134 5.86 -8.83 -1.55
CA VAL A 134 6.33 -8.43 -0.22
C VAL A 134 7.35 -9.44 0.30
N LYS A 135 8.47 -8.95 0.82
CA LYS A 135 9.50 -9.78 1.44
C LYS A 135 8.95 -10.48 2.69
N PRO A 136 9.49 -11.65 3.06
CA PRO A 136 9.24 -12.22 4.38
C PRO A 136 9.60 -11.23 5.49
N GLY A 137 8.74 -11.12 6.50
CA GLY A 137 8.84 -10.09 7.54
C GLY A 137 8.47 -8.66 7.11
N GLY A 138 8.23 -8.43 5.81
CA GLY A 138 7.78 -7.15 5.27
C GLY A 138 6.32 -6.84 5.60
N PHE A 139 5.86 -5.64 5.25
CA PHE A 139 4.59 -5.10 5.68
C PHE A 139 3.64 -4.82 4.50
N ALA A 140 2.34 -4.98 4.74
CA ALA A 140 1.28 -4.49 3.87
C ALA A 140 0.37 -3.54 4.67
N ILE A 141 0.26 -2.30 4.22
CA ILE A 141 -0.61 -1.27 4.80
C ILE A 141 -1.75 -1.06 3.82
N ILE A 142 -2.95 -1.50 4.19
CA ILE A 142 -4.13 -1.49 3.32
C ILE A 142 -5.20 -0.62 3.95
N ALA A 143 -5.64 0.40 3.21
CA ALA A 143 -6.71 1.28 3.63
C ALA A 143 -7.91 1.19 2.69
N THR A 144 -9.05 0.83 3.23
CA THR A 144 -10.32 0.65 2.52
C THR A 144 -11.43 1.45 3.20
N TYR A 145 -12.57 1.58 2.54
CA TYR A 145 -13.75 2.03 3.29
C TYR A 145 -14.09 1.03 4.38
N GLY A 146 -14.32 1.54 5.59
CA GLY A 146 -14.84 0.79 6.73
C GLY A 146 -16.32 0.43 6.56
N GLU A 147 -16.86 -0.38 7.46
CA GLU A 147 -18.25 -0.86 7.41
C GLU A 147 -19.27 0.26 7.35
N ASP A 148 -18.98 1.40 8.00
CA ASP A 148 -19.80 2.63 7.98
C ASP A 148 -19.44 3.58 6.83
N GLY A 149 -18.53 3.20 5.95
CA GLY A 149 -18.12 4.00 4.81
C GLY A 149 -19.14 3.97 3.66
N PRO A 150 -18.90 4.74 2.59
CA PRO A 150 -19.73 4.72 1.41
C PRO A 150 -19.77 3.35 0.71
N THR A 151 -20.88 3.04 0.03
CA THR A 151 -21.02 1.81 -0.79
C THR A 151 -20.55 1.99 -2.22
N GLN A 152 -20.25 3.24 -2.59
CA GLN A 152 -19.74 3.60 -3.92
C GLN A 152 -18.66 4.69 -3.81
N CYS A 153 -17.73 4.68 -4.76
CA CYS A 153 -16.77 5.75 -4.95
C CYS A 153 -16.69 6.10 -6.45
N THR A 154 -16.82 7.38 -6.80
CA THR A 154 -16.87 7.86 -8.21
C THR A 154 -17.85 7.10 -9.11
N GLY A 155 -18.98 6.68 -8.57
CA GLY A 155 -19.99 5.92 -9.31
C GLY A 155 -19.68 4.42 -9.47
N LEU A 156 -18.55 3.93 -8.96
CA LEU A 156 -18.19 2.51 -8.91
C LEU A 156 -18.57 1.89 -7.57
N PRO A 157 -19.09 0.65 -7.56
CA PRO A 157 -19.34 -0.08 -6.32
C PRO A 157 -18.02 -0.42 -5.63
N VAL A 158 -18.06 -0.45 -4.31
CA VAL A 158 -16.91 -0.86 -3.47
C VAL A 158 -17.31 -1.89 -2.44
N VAL A 159 -16.35 -2.68 -2.00
CA VAL A 159 -16.48 -3.54 -0.82
C VAL A 159 -16.01 -2.77 0.41
N ARG A 160 -16.78 -2.84 1.49
CA ARG A 160 -16.45 -2.25 2.78
C ARG A 160 -15.91 -3.34 3.70
N TYR A 161 -14.96 -2.98 4.54
CA TYR A 161 -14.26 -3.97 5.36
C TYR A 161 -14.25 -3.57 6.83
N SER A 162 -14.46 -4.56 7.71
CA SER A 162 -13.90 -4.54 9.06
C SER A 162 -12.43 -5.03 9.03
N PRO A 163 -11.65 -4.82 10.10
CA PRO A 163 -10.32 -5.40 10.20
C PRO A 163 -10.31 -6.92 10.03
N ASP A 164 -11.30 -7.62 10.60
CA ASP A 164 -11.42 -9.08 10.54
C ASP A 164 -11.73 -9.58 9.12
N LEU A 165 -12.62 -8.89 8.41
CA LEU A 165 -12.93 -9.20 7.01
C LEU A 165 -11.70 -8.99 6.12
N LEU A 166 -10.94 -7.93 6.37
CA LEU A 166 -9.72 -7.68 5.59
C LEU A 166 -8.63 -8.71 5.93
N GLN A 167 -8.48 -9.09 7.21
CA GLN A 167 -7.59 -10.20 7.61
C GLN A 167 -7.98 -11.52 6.93
N ALA A 168 -9.27 -11.80 6.79
CA ALA A 168 -9.75 -13.00 6.12
C ALA A 168 -9.36 -13.05 4.63
N GLU A 169 -9.37 -11.91 3.93
CA GLU A 169 -8.89 -11.81 2.53
C GLU A 169 -7.38 -12.08 2.41
N PHE A 170 -6.57 -11.56 3.36
CA PHE A 170 -5.11 -11.74 3.35
C PHE A 170 -4.65 -13.11 3.87
N GLY A 171 -5.52 -13.80 4.63
CA GLY A 171 -5.30 -15.16 5.10
C GLY A 171 -4.18 -15.32 6.12
N SER A 172 -3.81 -16.58 6.37
CA SER A 172 -2.87 -16.94 7.45
C SER A 172 -1.40 -16.60 7.18
N ALA A 173 -1.05 -16.23 5.95
CA ALA A 173 0.31 -15.80 5.60
C ALA A 173 0.68 -14.42 6.16
N PHE A 174 -0.32 -13.65 6.58
CA PHE A 174 -0.16 -12.33 7.15
C PHE A 174 -0.72 -12.28 8.58
N ASN A 175 -0.03 -11.56 9.46
CA ASN A 175 -0.53 -11.21 10.77
C ASN A 175 -1.05 -9.76 10.74
N LEU A 176 -2.29 -9.53 11.13
CA LEU A 176 -2.77 -8.18 11.41
C LEU A 176 -2.11 -7.69 12.71
N LEU A 177 -1.24 -6.70 12.61
CA LEU A 177 -0.53 -6.14 13.77
C LEU A 177 -1.35 -5.08 14.47
N LYS A 178 -2.01 -4.22 13.69
CA LYS A 178 -2.88 -3.15 14.20
C LYS A 178 -3.82 -2.66 13.11
N TYR A 179 -4.87 -1.98 13.55
CA TYR A 179 -5.75 -1.22 12.67
C TYR A 179 -6.09 0.14 13.26
N GLU A 180 -6.47 1.07 12.40
CA GLU A 180 -6.92 2.41 12.77
C GLU A 180 -8.10 2.83 11.90
N GLN A 181 -9.00 3.64 12.44
CA GLN A 181 -10.07 4.27 11.70
C GLN A 181 -9.71 5.71 11.34
N GLU A 182 -10.15 6.16 10.17
CA GLU A 182 -9.99 7.54 9.70
C GLU A 182 -11.33 8.12 9.26
N GLU A 183 -11.65 9.30 9.74
CA GLU A 183 -12.68 10.15 9.15
C GLU A 183 -12.02 11.11 8.16
N HIS A 184 -12.01 10.73 6.88
CA HIS A 184 -11.49 11.56 5.82
C HIS A 184 -12.56 12.59 5.40
N ARG A 185 -12.20 13.88 5.45
CA ARG A 185 -13.03 14.96 4.90
C ARG A 185 -12.66 15.20 3.45
N THR A 186 -13.62 14.97 2.56
CA THR A 186 -13.44 15.24 1.13
C THR A 186 -13.30 16.74 0.87
N PRO A 187 -12.71 17.17 -0.26
CA PRO A 187 -12.68 18.58 -0.64
C PRO A 187 -14.07 19.24 -0.71
N ALA A 188 -15.12 18.45 -0.96
CA ALA A 188 -16.51 18.91 -0.95
C ALA A 188 -17.18 18.91 0.44
N GLY A 189 -16.43 18.60 1.52
CA GLY A 189 -16.91 18.63 2.89
C GLY A 189 -17.60 17.36 3.39
N ALA A 190 -17.82 16.35 2.55
CA ALA A 190 -18.38 15.06 2.98
C ALA A 190 -17.36 14.27 3.82
N VAL A 191 -17.88 13.42 4.72
CA VAL A 191 -17.05 12.52 5.52
C VAL A 191 -17.06 11.12 4.91
N GLN A 192 -15.87 10.54 4.74
CA GLN A 192 -15.67 9.17 4.32
C GLN A 192 -14.89 8.42 5.41
N LYS A 193 -15.43 7.30 5.87
CA LYS A 193 -14.81 6.50 6.91
C LYS A 193 -13.95 5.40 6.29
N PHE A 194 -12.67 5.42 6.64
CA PHE A 194 -11.68 4.42 6.24
C PHE A 194 -11.26 3.57 7.44
N VAL A 195 -10.86 2.34 7.15
CA VAL A 195 -10.09 1.49 8.04
C VAL A 195 -8.73 1.23 7.40
N TYR A 196 -7.67 1.49 8.15
CA TYR A 196 -6.29 1.13 7.81
C TYR A 196 -5.91 -0.11 8.58
N CYS A 197 -5.43 -1.13 7.89
CA CYS A 197 -4.90 -2.35 8.49
C CYS A 197 -3.42 -2.50 8.14
N CYS A 198 -2.60 -2.72 9.17
CA CYS A 198 -1.18 -2.96 9.02
C CYS A 198 -0.93 -4.45 9.23
N PHE A 199 -0.52 -5.12 8.18
CA PHE A 199 -0.18 -6.54 8.17
C PHE A 199 1.32 -6.73 8.10
N GLN A 200 1.81 -7.81 8.71
CA GLN A 200 3.16 -8.28 8.50
C GLN A 200 3.13 -9.67 7.87
N LYS A 201 3.88 -9.84 6.78
CA LYS A 201 4.06 -11.15 6.16
C LYS A 201 4.91 -12.03 7.06
N LYS A 202 4.42 -13.24 7.35
CA LYS A 202 5.18 -14.22 8.12
C LYS A 202 6.45 -14.63 7.37
N PRO A 203 7.56 -14.87 8.07
CA PRO A 203 8.71 -15.54 7.47
C PRO A 203 8.28 -16.94 7.00
N THR A 204 8.93 -17.46 5.97
CA THR A 204 8.80 -18.86 5.60
C THR A 204 9.41 -19.75 6.69
N ALA A 205 9.02 -21.04 6.74
CA ALA A 205 9.57 -21.98 7.72
C ALA A 205 11.12 -22.02 7.65
N LEU A 206 11.70 -22.04 6.46
CA LEU A 206 13.14 -22.02 6.25
C LEU A 206 13.80 -20.72 6.78
N GLU A 207 13.19 -19.57 6.55
CA GLU A 207 13.71 -18.28 7.02
C GLU A 207 13.59 -18.15 8.55
N ALA A 208 12.52 -18.71 9.12
CA ALA A 208 12.36 -18.78 10.59
C ALA A 208 13.45 -19.67 11.23
N GLU A 209 13.76 -20.80 10.62
CA GLU A 209 14.83 -21.69 11.08
C GLU A 209 16.22 -21.02 11.00
N LEU A 210 16.52 -20.37 9.87
CA LEU A 210 17.80 -19.64 9.69
C LEU A 210 17.95 -18.47 10.66
N SER A 211 16.86 -17.77 10.98
CA SER A 211 16.87 -16.72 12.01
C SER A 211 17.20 -17.27 13.40
N LEU A 212 16.60 -18.39 13.77
CA LEU A 212 16.86 -19.05 15.06
C LEU A 212 18.30 -19.59 15.17
N GLU A 213 18.89 -20.06 14.07
CA GLU A 213 20.28 -20.49 14.02
C GLU A 213 21.25 -19.31 14.16
N GLY A 214 20.95 -18.18 13.50
CA GLY A 214 21.72 -16.94 13.61
C GLY A 214 21.78 -16.42 15.05
N ASP A 215 20.62 -16.37 15.72
CA ASP A 215 20.51 -15.92 17.11
C ASP A 215 21.28 -16.87 18.08
N ARG A 216 21.22 -18.17 17.85
CA ARG A 216 21.99 -19.17 18.64
C ARG A 216 23.51 -19.02 18.45
N GLN A 217 23.97 -18.68 17.25
CA GLN A 217 25.39 -18.43 16.99
C GLN A 217 25.87 -17.14 17.63
N GLN A 218 25.06 -16.06 17.58
CA GLN A 218 25.40 -14.82 18.28
C GLN A 218 25.46 -14.99 19.81
N GLN A 219 24.52 -15.72 20.41
CA GLN A 219 24.54 -16.01 21.83
C GLN A 219 25.77 -16.83 22.22
N LYS A 220 26.16 -17.83 21.40
CA LYS A 220 27.38 -18.61 21.65
C LYS A 220 28.66 -17.76 21.55
N SER A 221 28.70 -16.78 20.63
CA SER A 221 29.83 -15.87 20.46
C SER A 221 29.99 -14.90 21.64
N LEU A 222 28.88 -14.49 22.28
CA LEU A 222 28.90 -13.61 23.46
C LEU A 222 29.40 -14.36 24.75
N VAL A 223 29.14 -15.66 24.84
CA VAL A 223 29.55 -16.48 26.01
C VAL A 223 31.04 -16.85 25.99
N VAL A 224 31.70 -16.75 24.83
CA VAL A 224 33.14 -17.08 24.69
C VAL A 224 34.06 -15.88 25.00
N VAL A 225 33.50 -14.67 25.19
CA VAL A 225 34.25 -13.43 25.43
C VAL A 225 34.22 -13.00 26.93
N LEU A 226 33.61 -13.80 27.80
CA LEU A 226 33.66 -13.67 29.27
C LEU A 226 34.51 -14.76 29.88
#